data_710797dba638350209fb720519be15b4
#
_entry.id   710797dba638350209fb720519be15b4
#
_cell.length_a   1.000
_cell.length_b   1.000
_cell.length_c   1.000
_cell.angle_alpha   90.00
_cell.angle_beta   90.00
_cell.angle_gamma   90.00
#
_symmetry.space_group_name_H-M   'P 1'
#
loop_
_entity.id
_entity.type
_entity.pdbx_description
1 polymer ?
#
loop_
_entity_poly.entity_id
_entity_poly.type
_entity_poly.pdbx_seq_one_letter_code
_entity_poly.pdbx_strand_id
1 'polypeptide(L)'
;MRKNIIKNYSFDVGILIILFIFMIIFIDSILFIFNISISKINFIVALIFTFSFSIIYFVKKKNSIWDVIIKLLLFSILFLFSLFIARNTYDLSWDGNSYHKTAIGELKNGWNPLYERIEDFNSSEDNSLQLADTHDIWTNHYAKGQWIFAATIYDLTNNIESGKCINFLAIIAVLLIAFSYFISK
;
A
#
# COMPACT_ATOMS: atom_id res chain seq x y z
N MET A 1 -15.18 31.28 -2.05
CA MET A 1 -15.91 30.01 -2.19
C MET A 1 -15.08 28.94 -2.90
N ARG A 2 -14.60 29.14 -4.13
CA ARG A 2 -13.82 28.16 -4.93
C ARG A 2 -12.53 27.67 -4.24
N LYS A 3 -11.74 28.56 -3.62
CA LYS A 3 -10.51 28.22 -2.86
C LYS A 3 -10.80 27.20 -1.73
N ASN A 4 -11.87 27.39 -0.97
CA ASN A 4 -12.21 26.51 0.15
C ASN A 4 -12.62 25.10 -0.34
N ILE A 5 -13.27 25.00 -1.49
CA ILE A 5 -13.63 23.71 -2.10
C ILE A 5 -12.35 22.96 -2.46
N ILE A 6 -11.45 23.57 -3.25
CA ILE A 6 -10.19 22.95 -3.67
C ILE A 6 -9.36 22.50 -2.46
N LYS A 7 -9.22 23.35 -1.44
CA LYS A 7 -8.54 23.04 -0.18
C LYS A 7 -9.10 21.77 0.47
N ASN A 8 -10.42 21.72 0.65
CA ASN A 8 -11.08 20.59 1.31
C ASN A 8 -10.91 19.28 0.49
N TYR A 9 -11.04 19.35 -0.83
CA TYR A 9 -10.84 18.18 -1.68
C TYR A 9 -9.41 17.65 -1.61
N SER A 10 -8.40 18.53 -1.73
CA SER A 10 -6.99 18.12 -1.67
C SER A 10 -6.67 17.48 -0.31
N PHE A 11 -7.09 18.09 0.79
CA PHE A 11 -6.86 17.52 2.11
C PHE A 11 -7.55 16.18 2.29
N ASP A 12 -8.84 16.08 1.96
CA ASP A 12 -9.64 14.89 2.16
C ASP A 12 -9.14 13.72 1.31
N VAL A 13 -8.74 13.96 0.06
CA VAL A 13 -8.17 12.92 -0.81
C VAL A 13 -6.78 12.49 -0.32
N GLY A 14 -5.95 13.42 0.15
CA GLY A 14 -4.64 13.08 0.74
C GLY A 14 -4.80 12.18 1.97
N ILE A 15 -5.73 12.49 2.88
CA ILE A 15 -6.04 11.65 4.04
C ILE A 15 -6.59 10.29 3.62
N LEU A 16 -7.44 10.23 2.59
CA LEU A 16 -7.99 8.98 2.08
C LEU A 16 -6.88 8.05 1.55
N ILE A 17 -5.87 8.59 0.86
CA ILE A 17 -4.72 7.81 0.40
C ILE A 17 -3.93 7.25 1.59
N ILE A 18 -3.64 8.07 2.61
CA ILE A 18 -2.93 7.62 3.83
C ILE A 18 -3.73 6.53 4.53
N LEU A 19 -5.04 6.72 4.69
CA LEU A 19 -5.93 5.74 5.31
C LEU A 19 -5.90 4.41 4.54
N PHE A 20 -5.91 4.45 3.22
CA PHE A 20 -5.85 3.24 2.38
C PHE A 20 -4.52 2.47 2.58
N ILE A 21 -3.39 3.16 2.54
CA ILE A 21 -2.08 2.55 2.80
C ILE A 21 -2.07 1.92 4.19
N PHE A 22 -2.54 2.67 5.20
CA PHE A 22 -2.61 2.19 6.57
C PHE A 22 -3.50 0.95 6.71
N MET A 23 -4.69 0.95 6.07
CA MET A 23 -5.63 -0.17 6.18
C MET A 23 -5.09 -1.47 5.59
N ILE A 24 -4.38 -1.43 4.46
CA ILE A 24 -3.72 -2.63 3.93
C ILE A 24 -2.70 -3.16 4.93
N ILE A 25 -1.76 -2.31 5.38
CA ILE A 25 -0.71 -2.74 6.32
C ILE A 25 -1.32 -3.25 7.62
N PHE A 26 -2.34 -2.57 8.16
CA PHE A 26 -2.97 -2.90 9.42
C PHE A 26 -3.71 -4.25 9.35
N ILE A 27 -4.51 -4.47 8.30
CA ILE A 27 -5.27 -5.71 8.13
C ILE A 27 -4.34 -6.89 7.95
N ASP A 28 -3.34 -6.79 7.06
CA ASP A 28 -2.39 -7.86 6.84
C ASP A 28 -1.57 -8.16 8.10
N SER A 29 -1.17 -7.12 8.86
CA SER A 29 -0.46 -7.31 10.14
C SER A 29 -1.32 -8.04 11.18
N ILE A 30 -2.63 -7.76 11.24
CA ILE A 30 -3.55 -8.50 12.11
C ILE A 30 -3.69 -9.96 11.64
N LEU A 31 -3.82 -10.19 10.34
CA LEU A 31 -3.97 -11.52 9.79
C LEU A 31 -2.73 -12.39 10.03
N PHE A 32 -1.54 -11.81 10.02
CA PHE A 32 -0.30 -12.50 10.40
C PHE A 32 -0.33 -13.02 11.84
N ILE A 33 -0.98 -12.31 12.80
CA ILE A 33 -1.15 -12.80 14.18
C ILE A 33 -1.92 -14.12 14.19
N PHE A 34 -2.85 -14.31 13.27
CA PHE A 34 -3.64 -15.54 13.13
C PHE A 34 -3.04 -16.54 12.14
N ASN A 35 -1.80 -16.31 11.71
CA ASN A 35 -1.08 -17.10 10.70
C ASN A 35 -1.84 -17.22 9.37
N ILE A 36 -2.49 -16.12 8.96
CA ILE A 36 -3.18 -16.01 7.68
C ILE A 36 -2.30 -15.20 6.71
N SER A 37 -2.01 -15.80 5.57
CA SER A 37 -1.15 -15.22 4.53
C SER A 37 -1.82 -14.08 3.76
N ILE A 38 -1.02 -13.27 3.08
CA ILE A 38 -1.48 -12.24 2.16
C ILE A 38 -2.31 -12.87 1.02
N SER A 39 -3.42 -12.23 0.68
CA SER A 39 -4.30 -12.65 -0.42
C SER A 39 -5.03 -11.47 -1.05
N LYS A 40 -5.57 -11.68 -2.26
CA LYS A 40 -6.42 -10.69 -2.95
C LYS A 40 -7.63 -10.25 -2.11
N ILE A 41 -8.12 -11.14 -1.24
CA ILE A 41 -9.24 -10.85 -0.34
C ILE A 41 -8.85 -9.76 0.66
N ASN A 42 -7.61 -9.77 1.16
CA ASN A 42 -7.12 -8.77 2.11
C ASN A 42 -7.18 -7.36 1.51
N PHE A 43 -6.80 -7.21 0.23
CA PHE A 43 -6.94 -5.96 -0.51
C PHE A 43 -8.39 -5.49 -0.57
N ILE A 44 -9.32 -6.39 -0.92
CA ILE A 44 -10.75 -6.06 -1.01
C ILE A 44 -11.28 -5.62 0.35
N VAL A 45 -10.93 -6.34 1.42
CA VAL A 45 -11.33 -6.00 2.79
C VAL A 45 -10.77 -4.62 3.18
N ALA A 46 -9.48 -4.36 2.92
CA ALA A 46 -8.85 -3.06 3.19
C ALA A 46 -9.55 -1.92 2.43
N LEU A 47 -9.92 -2.14 1.18
CA LEU A 47 -10.64 -1.16 0.35
C LEU A 47 -12.03 -0.88 0.92
N ILE A 48 -12.78 -1.91 1.31
CA ILE A 48 -14.11 -1.77 1.93
C ILE A 48 -14.02 -0.95 3.23
N PHE A 49 -13.08 -1.28 4.12
CA PHE A 49 -12.88 -0.52 5.35
C PHE A 49 -12.48 0.93 5.07
N THR A 50 -11.55 1.14 4.14
CA THR A 50 -11.13 2.49 3.73
C THR A 50 -12.32 3.33 3.27
N PHE A 51 -13.15 2.79 2.39
CA PHE A 51 -14.32 3.51 1.87
C PHE A 51 -15.38 3.72 2.94
N SER A 52 -15.64 2.72 3.77
CA SER A 52 -16.62 2.82 4.85
C SER A 52 -16.25 3.92 5.86
N PHE A 53 -15.01 3.92 6.35
CA PHE A 53 -14.52 4.96 7.25
C PHE A 53 -14.54 6.35 6.59
N SER A 54 -14.16 6.43 5.33
CA SER A 54 -14.16 7.70 4.60
C SER A 54 -15.57 8.24 4.39
N ILE A 55 -16.53 7.40 4.04
CA ILE A 55 -17.94 7.79 3.90
C ILE A 55 -18.48 8.31 5.25
N ILE A 56 -18.24 7.57 6.35
CA ILE A 56 -18.66 8.00 7.69
C ILE A 56 -18.04 9.35 8.04
N TYR A 57 -16.74 9.54 7.78
CA TYR A 57 -16.05 10.80 8.03
C TYR A 57 -16.63 11.95 7.21
N PHE A 58 -16.86 11.75 5.91
CA PHE A 58 -17.38 12.79 5.03
C PHE A 58 -18.84 13.14 5.34
N VAL A 59 -19.67 12.16 5.70
CA VAL A 59 -21.05 12.41 6.16
C VAL A 59 -21.05 13.23 7.45
N LYS A 60 -20.21 12.88 8.43
CA LYS A 60 -20.07 13.68 9.66
C LYS A 60 -19.58 15.11 9.40
N LYS A 61 -18.76 15.30 8.37
CA LYS A 61 -18.29 16.61 7.90
C LYS A 61 -19.35 17.40 7.11
N LYS A 62 -20.57 16.84 6.95
CA LYS A 62 -21.68 17.42 6.19
C LYS A 62 -21.38 17.66 4.71
N ASN A 63 -20.53 16.81 4.10
CA ASN A 63 -20.36 16.83 2.65
C ASN A 63 -21.64 16.36 1.95
N SER A 64 -21.90 16.89 0.76
CA SER A 64 -22.97 16.34 -0.11
C SER A 64 -22.58 14.96 -0.62
N ILE A 65 -23.53 14.15 -1.02
CA ILE A 65 -23.27 12.84 -1.60
C ILE A 65 -22.37 12.93 -2.86
N TRP A 66 -22.55 13.97 -3.65
CA TRP A 66 -21.74 14.23 -4.83
C TRP A 66 -20.29 14.54 -4.48
N ASP A 67 -20.04 15.32 -3.40
CA ASP A 67 -18.68 15.57 -2.91
C ASP A 67 -17.98 14.30 -2.47
N VAL A 68 -18.71 13.39 -1.83
CA VAL A 68 -18.17 12.08 -1.42
C VAL A 68 -17.80 11.26 -2.65
N ILE A 69 -18.70 11.13 -3.63
CA ILE A 69 -18.46 10.39 -4.86
C ILE A 69 -17.23 10.94 -5.60
N ILE A 70 -17.13 12.26 -5.75
CA ILE A 70 -16.01 12.89 -6.46
C ILE A 70 -14.69 12.59 -5.76
N LYS A 71 -14.62 12.64 -4.41
CA LYS A 71 -13.40 12.34 -3.65
C LYS A 71 -12.98 10.88 -3.81
N LEU A 72 -13.93 9.94 -3.79
CA LEU A 72 -13.65 8.53 -4.02
C LEU A 72 -13.20 8.28 -5.46
N LEU A 73 -13.78 8.95 -6.44
CA LEU A 73 -13.35 8.88 -7.84
C LEU A 73 -11.93 9.45 -8.02
N LEU A 74 -11.63 10.59 -7.42
CA LEU A 74 -10.28 11.17 -7.47
C LEU A 74 -9.25 10.24 -6.85
N PHE A 75 -9.55 9.65 -5.70
CA PHE A 75 -8.70 8.62 -5.09
C PHE A 75 -8.46 7.45 -6.05
N SER A 76 -9.53 6.91 -6.65
CA SER A 76 -9.44 5.77 -7.57
C SER A 76 -8.58 6.09 -8.78
N ILE A 77 -8.74 7.28 -9.36
CA ILE A 77 -7.92 7.75 -10.50
C ILE A 77 -6.45 7.84 -10.10
N LEU A 78 -6.14 8.45 -8.94
CA LEU A 78 -4.77 8.59 -8.46
C LEU A 78 -4.14 7.24 -8.12
N PHE A 79 -4.91 6.32 -7.55
CA PHE A 79 -4.47 4.95 -7.29
C PHE A 79 -4.11 4.22 -8.60
N LEU A 80 -5.03 4.21 -9.57
CA LEU A 80 -4.81 3.56 -10.86
C LEU A 80 -3.65 4.19 -11.64
N PHE A 81 -3.50 5.51 -11.58
CA PHE A 81 -2.37 6.22 -12.16
C PHE A 81 -1.04 5.83 -11.51
N SER A 82 -0.99 5.80 -10.17
CA SER A 82 0.20 5.36 -9.42
C SER A 82 0.56 3.91 -9.74
N LEU A 83 -0.44 3.04 -9.84
CA LEU A 83 -0.28 1.65 -10.23
C LEU A 83 0.26 1.50 -11.65
N PHE A 84 -0.28 2.28 -12.60
CA PHE A 84 0.16 2.29 -13.99
C PHE A 84 1.63 2.70 -14.11
N ILE A 85 2.04 3.78 -13.45
CA ILE A 85 3.44 4.23 -13.47
C ILE A 85 4.34 3.16 -12.84
N ALA A 86 4.00 2.67 -11.65
CA ALA A 86 4.80 1.69 -10.94
C ALA A 86 5.02 0.42 -11.77
N ARG A 87 3.95 -0.11 -12.37
CA ARG A 87 3.97 -1.32 -13.19
C ARG A 87 4.90 -1.21 -14.40
N ASN A 88 4.98 -0.02 -15.01
CA ASN A 88 5.75 0.23 -16.23
C ASN A 88 7.16 0.76 -15.97
N THR A 89 7.58 0.87 -14.72
CA THR A 89 8.90 1.34 -14.31
C THR A 89 9.64 0.21 -13.62
N TYR A 90 10.71 -0.31 -14.22
CA TYR A 90 11.52 -1.36 -13.61
C TYR A 90 12.44 -0.77 -12.55
N ASP A 91 12.52 -1.44 -11.39
CA ASP A 91 13.52 -1.12 -10.39
C ASP A 91 14.86 -1.76 -10.77
N LEU A 92 15.83 -0.91 -11.07
CA LEU A 92 17.20 -1.31 -11.43
C LEU A 92 18.17 -1.13 -10.26
N SER A 93 17.68 -0.73 -9.08
CA SER A 93 18.53 -0.56 -7.90
C SER A 93 19.04 -1.92 -7.40
N TRP A 94 20.21 -1.90 -6.79
CA TRP A 94 20.79 -3.08 -6.18
C TRP A 94 19.90 -3.57 -5.03
N ASP A 95 19.51 -2.68 -4.12
CA ASP A 95 18.65 -2.98 -2.97
C ASP A 95 17.30 -3.57 -3.40
N GLY A 96 16.68 -2.95 -4.42
CA GLY A 96 15.42 -3.42 -4.98
C GLY A 96 15.48 -4.86 -5.45
N ASN A 97 16.57 -5.23 -6.12
CA ASN A 97 16.72 -6.57 -6.70
C ASN A 97 17.34 -7.59 -5.73
N SER A 98 18.07 -7.12 -4.70
CA SER A 98 18.75 -8.02 -3.74
C SER A 98 17.82 -8.55 -2.67
N TYR A 99 17.07 -7.68 -1.97
CA TYR A 99 16.25 -8.10 -0.83
C TYR A 99 14.82 -7.55 -0.81
N HIS A 100 14.54 -6.38 -1.43
CA HIS A 100 13.17 -5.86 -1.41
C HIS A 100 12.20 -6.73 -2.20
N LYS A 101 12.56 -7.11 -3.42
CA LYS A 101 11.70 -7.97 -4.26
C LYS A 101 11.59 -9.38 -3.68
N THR A 102 12.66 -9.90 -3.09
CA THR A 102 12.64 -11.18 -2.38
C THR A 102 11.64 -11.14 -1.25
N ALA A 103 11.76 -10.17 -0.33
CA ALA A 103 10.83 -10.03 0.80
C ALA A 103 9.36 -9.89 0.34
N ILE A 104 9.10 -9.12 -0.72
CA ILE A 104 7.77 -8.95 -1.28
C ILE A 104 7.25 -10.26 -1.87
N GLY A 105 8.12 -11.02 -2.56
CA GLY A 105 7.78 -12.32 -3.15
C GLY A 105 7.43 -13.34 -2.07
N GLU A 106 8.26 -13.46 -1.05
CA GLU A 106 8.06 -14.44 0.03
C GLU A 106 6.85 -14.11 0.90
N LEU A 107 6.59 -12.83 1.20
CA LEU A 107 5.34 -12.41 1.85
C LEU A 107 4.10 -12.83 1.03
N LYS A 108 4.15 -12.68 -0.29
CA LYS A 108 3.08 -13.13 -1.19
C LYS A 108 2.96 -14.67 -1.18
N ASN A 109 4.08 -15.38 -1.10
CA ASN A 109 4.11 -16.85 -1.09
C ASN A 109 3.72 -17.46 0.25
N GLY A 110 3.51 -16.66 1.30
CA GLY A 110 3.02 -17.11 2.58
C GLY A 110 3.97 -16.94 3.76
N TRP A 111 5.16 -16.37 3.54
CA TRP A 111 6.07 -16.05 4.64
C TRP A 111 5.40 -15.15 5.68
N ASN A 112 5.43 -15.61 6.93
CA ASN A 112 4.91 -14.85 8.06
C ASN A 112 6.05 -14.36 8.97
N PRO A 113 6.47 -13.10 8.84
CA PRO A 113 7.63 -12.56 9.55
C PRO A 113 7.43 -12.42 11.07
N LEU A 114 6.25 -12.73 11.61
CA LEU A 114 6.00 -12.78 13.05
C LEU A 114 6.44 -14.10 13.69
N TYR A 115 6.43 -15.18 12.92
CA TYR A 115 6.63 -16.53 13.46
C TYR A 115 7.87 -17.23 12.93
N GLU A 116 8.41 -16.78 11.79
CA GLU A 116 9.54 -17.45 11.18
C GLU A 116 10.51 -16.44 10.52
N ARG A 117 11.76 -16.84 10.45
CA ARG A 117 12.78 -16.13 9.70
C ARG A 117 12.71 -16.52 8.24
N ILE A 118 13.23 -15.67 7.37
CA ILE A 118 13.20 -15.93 5.92
C ILE A 118 13.98 -17.19 5.54
N GLU A 119 15.06 -17.49 6.24
CA GLU A 119 15.89 -18.68 6.01
C GLU A 119 15.13 -19.97 6.31
N ASP A 120 14.32 -19.96 7.39
CA ASP A 120 13.52 -21.11 7.80
C ASP A 120 12.39 -21.35 6.80
N PHE A 121 11.75 -20.30 6.30
CA PHE A 121 10.73 -20.35 5.27
C PHE A 121 11.27 -20.92 3.96
N ASN A 122 12.40 -20.40 3.48
CA ASN A 122 13.02 -20.83 2.23
C ASN A 122 13.50 -22.31 2.26
N SER A 123 13.89 -22.80 3.44
CA SER A 123 14.33 -24.20 3.60
C SER A 123 13.17 -25.21 3.59
N SER A 124 11.95 -24.78 3.89
CA SER A 124 10.76 -25.63 4.00
C SER A 124 10.01 -25.80 2.68
N GLU A 125 10.21 -24.91 1.72
CA GLU A 125 9.57 -24.97 0.41
C GLU A 125 10.60 -25.16 -0.70
N ASP A 126 10.27 -26.02 -1.69
CA ASP A 126 11.05 -26.26 -2.90
C ASP A 126 10.96 -25.05 -3.87
N ASN A 127 11.24 -23.86 -3.34
CA ASN A 127 11.03 -22.60 -4.02
C ASN A 127 12.25 -22.16 -4.82
N SER A 128 12.09 -22.12 -6.13
CA SER A 128 13.06 -21.72 -7.15
C SER A 128 13.54 -20.26 -7.09
N LEU A 129 13.10 -19.48 -6.10
CA LEU A 129 13.54 -18.11 -5.83
C LEU A 129 14.67 -18.08 -4.79
N GLN A 130 15.54 -19.10 -4.74
CA GLN A 130 16.77 -19.07 -3.93
C GLN A 130 17.65 -17.89 -4.36
N LEU A 131 17.34 -16.75 -3.81
CA LEU A 131 18.21 -15.59 -3.86
C LEU A 131 19.24 -15.73 -2.75
N ALA A 132 20.50 -15.64 -3.13
CA ALA A 132 21.69 -15.96 -2.37
C ALA A 132 21.66 -15.56 -0.88
N ASP A 133 22.14 -16.44 -0.03
CA ASP A 133 22.26 -16.44 1.44
C ASP A 133 22.77 -15.15 2.14
N THR A 134 23.20 -14.14 1.39
CA THR A 134 23.90 -12.96 1.97
C THR A 134 22.96 -11.82 2.39
N HIS A 135 21.68 -11.85 2.02
CA HIS A 135 20.75 -10.74 2.21
C HIS A 135 19.63 -11.01 3.23
N ASP A 136 19.59 -12.18 3.81
CA ASP A 136 18.57 -12.62 4.78
C ASP A 136 18.56 -11.75 6.04
N ILE A 137 19.73 -11.26 6.47
CA ILE A 137 19.86 -10.29 7.55
C ILE A 137 19.00 -9.04 7.29
N TRP A 138 19.07 -8.45 6.09
CA TRP A 138 18.31 -7.26 5.73
C TRP A 138 16.81 -7.54 5.71
N THR A 139 16.44 -8.68 5.11
CA THR A 139 15.05 -9.12 5.02
C THR A 139 14.44 -9.35 6.39
N ASN A 140 15.18 -9.94 7.34
CA ASN A 140 14.68 -10.17 8.69
C ASN A 140 14.57 -8.91 9.55
N HIS A 141 15.47 -7.94 9.40
CA HIS A 141 15.57 -6.80 10.32
C HIS A 141 14.86 -5.53 9.86
N TYR A 142 14.64 -5.34 8.56
CA TYR A 142 13.96 -4.14 8.08
C TYR A 142 12.46 -4.12 8.40
N ALA A 143 11.92 -2.90 8.52
CA ALA A 143 10.50 -2.69 8.72
C ALA A 143 9.67 -3.22 7.54
N LYS A 144 8.67 -4.05 7.83
CA LYS A 144 7.90 -4.80 6.82
C LYS A 144 6.77 -4.00 6.17
N GLY A 145 6.38 -2.84 6.70
CA GLY A 145 5.16 -2.14 6.29
C GLY A 145 5.06 -1.89 4.78
N GLN A 146 6.13 -1.40 4.16
CA GLN A 146 6.15 -1.19 2.70
C GLN A 146 6.06 -2.50 1.92
N TRP A 147 6.73 -3.56 2.37
CA TRP A 147 6.72 -4.86 1.73
C TRP A 147 5.38 -5.56 1.84
N ILE A 148 4.70 -5.44 2.99
CA ILE A 148 3.33 -5.95 3.19
C ILE A 148 2.38 -5.31 2.18
N PHE A 149 2.38 -3.98 2.09
CA PHE A 149 1.58 -3.29 1.09
C PHE A 149 1.93 -3.74 -0.33
N ALA A 150 3.23 -3.79 -0.66
CA ALA A 150 3.70 -4.17 -1.98
C ALA A 150 3.35 -5.63 -2.33
N ALA A 151 3.42 -6.55 -1.37
CA ALA A 151 3.04 -7.95 -1.55
C ALA A 151 1.53 -8.10 -1.83
N THR A 152 0.69 -7.34 -1.12
CA THR A 152 -0.76 -7.31 -1.37
C THR A 152 -1.08 -6.81 -2.79
N ILE A 153 -0.39 -5.75 -3.25
CA ILE A 153 -0.54 -5.25 -4.63
C ILE A 153 0.03 -6.23 -5.64
N TYR A 154 1.14 -6.88 -5.31
CA TYR A 154 1.72 -7.92 -6.18
C TYR A 154 0.77 -9.10 -6.34
N ASP A 155 0.17 -9.57 -5.26
CA ASP A 155 -0.81 -10.67 -5.34
C ASP A 155 -2.03 -10.30 -6.19
N LEU A 156 -2.51 -9.04 -6.08
CA LEU A 156 -3.62 -8.54 -6.88
C LEU A 156 -3.29 -8.48 -8.38
N THR A 157 -2.07 -8.05 -8.74
CA THR A 157 -1.71 -7.67 -10.12
C THR A 157 -0.85 -8.71 -10.86
N ASN A 158 -0.30 -9.68 -10.14
CA ASN A 158 0.74 -10.60 -10.61
C ASN A 158 1.97 -9.88 -11.23
N ASN A 159 2.25 -8.65 -10.76
CA ASN A 159 3.41 -7.88 -11.21
C ASN A 159 4.07 -7.23 -9.99
N ILE A 160 5.28 -7.68 -9.65
CA ILE A 160 6.02 -7.23 -8.46
C ILE A 160 6.33 -5.73 -8.49
N GLU A 161 6.58 -5.17 -9.68
CA GLU A 161 6.87 -3.75 -9.85
C GLU A 161 5.68 -2.86 -9.44
N SER A 162 4.46 -3.40 -9.52
CA SER A 162 3.24 -2.69 -9.10
C SER A 162 3.26 -2.30 -7.62
N GLY A 163 3.96 -3.06 -6.77
CA GLY A 163 4.09 -2.76 -5.34
C GLY A 163 4.68 -1.38 -5.05
N LYS A 164 5.51 -0.85 -5.94
CA LYS A 164 6.10 0.50 -5.82
C LYS A 164 5.08 1.64 -5.87
N CYS A 165 3.82 1.35 -6.22
CA CYS A 165 2.77 2.36 -6.23
C CYS A 165 2.58 3.03 -4.85
N ILE A 166 2.97 2.37 -3.75
CA ILE A 166 2.97 2.98 -2.41
C ILE A 166 3.79 4.28 -2.37
N ASN A 167 4.95 4.31 -3.03
CA ASN A 167 5.83 5.48 -3.03
C ASN A 167 5.16 6.66 -3.74
N PHE A 168 4.53 6.42 -4.91
CA PHE A 168 3.79 7.44 -5.64
C PHE A 168 2.58 7.92 -4.84
N LEU A 169 1.82 7.01 -4.25
CA LEU A 169 0.69 7.36 -3.40
C LEU A 169 1.10 8.20 -2.20
N ALA A 170 2.17 7.84 -1.51
CA ALA A 170 2.68 8.60 -0.37
C ALA A 170 3.09 10.02 -0.78
N ILE A 171 3.82 10.17 -1.89
CA ILE A 171 4.22 11.48 -2.43
C ILE A 171 2.97 12.31 -2.79
N ILE A 172 2.02 11.73 -3.51
CA ILE A 172 0.78 12.40 -3.89
C ILE A 172 0.00 12.86 -2.65
N ALA A 173 -0.12 12.00 -1.63
CA ALA A 173 -0.82 12.34 -0.39
C ALA A 173 -0.17 13.54 0.31
N VAL A 174 1.15 13.52 0.46
CA VAL A 174 1.91 14.64 1.07
C VAL A 174 1.73 15.92 0.27
N LEU A 175 1.84 15.86 -1.06
CA LEU A 175 1.66 17.03 -1.92
C LEU A 175 0.23 17.59 -1.83
N LEU A 176 -0.79 16.76 -1.81
CA LEU A 176 -2.18 17.19 -1.67
C LEU A 176 -2.45 17.86 -0.32
N ILE A 177 -1.93 17.30 0.77
CA ILE A 177 -2.07 17.87 2.11
C ILE A 177 -1.32 19.19 2.22
N ALA A 178 -0.07 19.25 1.74
CA ALA A 178 0.72 20.48 1.73
C ALA A 178 0.04 21.57 0.89
N PHE A 179 -0.45 21.23 -0.31
CA PHE A 179 -1.17 22.15 -1.18
C PHE A 179 -2.43 22.71 -0.50
N SER A 180 -3.19 21.86 0.20
CA SER A 180 -4.35 22.32 0.95
C SER A 180 -4.01 23.35 2.03
N TYR A 181 -2.86 23.18 2.69
CA TYR A 181 -2.35 24.12 3.68
C TYR A 181 -1.93 25.46 3.06
N PHE A 182 -1.20 25.43 1.93
CA PHE A 182 -0.77 26.66 1.27
C PHE A 182 -1.93 27.49 0.72
N ILE A 183 -2.97 26.87 0.17
CA ILE A 183 -4.16 27.59 -0.29
C ILE A 183 -4.94 28.24 0.87
N SER A 184 -4.75 27.77 2.10
CA SER A 184 -5.46 28.30 3.28
C SER A 184 -4.89 29.60 3.82
N LYS A 185 -3.68 29.96 3.43
CA LYS A 185 -3.04 31.25 3.72
C LYS A 185 -3.35 32.28 2.63
#